data_ccb1fa935e67cc1dabb2388935d80adc
#
_entry.id   ccb1fa935e67cc1dabb2388935d80adc
#
_cell.length_a   1.000
_cell.length_b   1.000
_cell.length_c   1.000
_cell.angle_alpha   90.00
_cell.angle_beta   90.00
_cell.angle_gamma   90.00
#
_symmetry.space_group_name_H-M   'P 1'
#
loop_
_entity.id
_entity.type
_entity.pdbx_description
1 polymer ?
#
loop_
_entity_poly.entity_id
_entity_poly.type
_entity_poly.pdbx_seq_one_letter_code
_entity_poly.pdbx_strand_id
1 'polypeptide(L)'
;LLLKAVYILDNYPDILEKWQRKFQYIHVDEFQDVGEIEYHLVQLLSKYAIVCVVGDPDQTIYSFRGADVHFILDFDKDFKPNKTIILDQNYRSTGNILKVSNNLIRKNSQRLEKNLYTKQTGGEDVIHHVAKSEEEEANWIASKIEDIVSNQEGVNYRDIAILYRANYLSRTIEQVLIRKGIDYRIFGGLKFFNRKEVKDALSYLRLVCNQEDLAFERIINTPARGIGKKTLENIQLVALNYQISLYEALTLHSEEIRLSNKSKKEVRGFVEAIEKARKSKLPLHEMFEQLMIDVG
;
A
#
# COMPACT_ATOMS: atom_id res chain seq x y z
N LEU A 1 3.67 -11.06 -8.53
CA LEU A 1 3.24 -12.46 -8.36
C LEU A 1 1.79 -12.66 -8.82
N LEU A 2 0.84 -11.87 -8.36
CA LEU A 2 -0.60 -12.01 -8.68
C LEU A 2 -0.87 -11.97 -10.19
N LEU A 3 -0.39 -10.94 -10.89
CA LEU A 3 -0.52 -10.83 -12.36
C LEU A 3 -0.01 -12.07 -13.11
N LYS A 4 1.14 -12.64 -12.68
CA LYS A 4 1.67 -13.87 -13.31
C LYS A 4 0.81 -15.09 -13.02
N ALA A 5 0.21 -15.17 -11.83
CA ALA A 5 -0.71 -16.26 -11.50
C ALA A 5 -1.98 -16.18 -12.35
N VAL A 6 -2.59 -15.00 -12.47
CA VAL A 6 -3.75 -14.77 -13.33
C VAL A 6 -3.42 -15.08 -14.78
N TYR A 7 -2.28 -14.57 -15.29
CA TYR A 7 -1.83 -14.87 -16.66
C TYR A 7 -1.71 -16.38 -16.94
N ILE A 8 -1.16 -17.14 -15.99
CA ILE A 8 -1.05 -18.61 -16.15
C ILE A 8 -2.44 -19.25 -16.18
N LEU A 9 -3.33 -18.84 -15.31
CA LEU A 9 -4.68 -19.39 -15.25
C LEU A 9 -5.51 -19.04 -16.48
N ASP A 10 -5.34 -17.85 -17.05
CA ASP A 10 -6.03 -17.43 -18.28
C ASP A 10 -5.53 -18.17 -19.52
N ASN A 11 -4.23 -18.49 -19.61
CA ASN A 11 -3.62 -18.99 -20.83
C ASN A 11 -3.38 -20.51 -20.83
N TYR A 12 -3.52 -21.20 -19.69
CA TYR A 12 -3.29 -22.64 -19.57
C TYR A 12 -4.52 -23.34 -18.94
N PRO A 13 -5.51 -23.76 -19.76
CA PRO A 13 -6.78 -24.32 -19.28
C PRO A 13 -6.63 -25.58 -18.41
N ASP A 14 -5.65 -26.41 -18.69
CA ASP A 14 -5.33 -27.62 -17.90
C ASP A 14 -4.89 -27.27 -16.48
N ILE A 15 -4.07 -26.23 -16.35
CA ILE A 15 -3.64 -25.70 -15.05
C ILE A 15 -4.84 -25.09 -14.32
N LEU A 16 -5.65 -24.29 -15.01
CA LEU A 16 -6.85 -23.70 -14.46
C LEU A 16 -7.81 -24.78 -13.94
N GLU A 17 -8.12 -25.79 -14.76
CA GLU A 17 -9.04 -26.87 -14.37
C GLU A 17 -8.52 -27.63 -13.16
N LYS A 18 -7.20 -27.92 -13.09
CA LYS A 18 -6.59 -28.54 -11.93
C LYS A 18 -6.85 -27.75 -10.65
N TRP A 19 -6.68 -26.42 -10.68
CA TRP A 19 -6.92 -25.59 -9.50
C TRP A 19 -8.39 -25.44 -9.19
N GLN A 20 -9.27 -25.29 -10.17
CA GLN A 20 -10.73 -25.24 -10.00
C GLN A 20 -11.26 -26.50 -9.32
N ARG A 21 -10.73 -27.69 -9.66
CA ARG A 21 -11.14 -28.97 -9.02
C ARG A 21 -10.55 -29.15 -7.62
N LYS A 22 -9.51 -28.42 -7.29
CA LYS A 22 -8.86 -28.52 -5.98
C LYS A 22 -9.66 -27.82 -4.88
N PHE A 23 -10.32 -26.71 -5.21
CA PHE A 23 -11.04 -25.92 -4.23
C PHE A 23 -12.53 -26.28 -4.24
N GLN A 24 -13.01 -26.70 -3.07
CA GLN A 24 -14.45 -26.91 -2.83
C GLN A 24 -15.09 -25.65 -2.25
N TYR A 25 -14.32 -24.87 -1.51
CA TYR A 25 -14.73 -23.61 -0.87
C TYR A 25 -13.66 -22.55 -1.10
N ILE A 26 -14.11 -21.36 -1.42
CA ILE A 26 -13.28 -20.16 -1.52
C ILE A 26 -13.85 -19.13 -0.56
N HIS A 27 -13.06 -18.72 0.43
CA HIS A 27 -13.45 -17.67 1.37
C HIS A 27 -12.55 -16.45 1.12
N VAL A 28 -13.18 -15.30 0.94
CA VAL A 28 -12.49 -14.02 0.76
C VAL A 28 -12.95 -13.06 1.83
N ASP A 29 -12.02 -12.61 2.65
CA ASP A 29 -12.25 -11.61 3.68
C ASP A 29 -11.89 -10.20 3.18
N GLU A 30 -12.46 -9.18 3.81
CA GLU A 30 -12.28 -7.77 3.43
C GLU A 30 -12.55 -7.51 1.93
N PHE A 31 -13.61 -8.14 1.41
CA PHE A 31 -13.90 -8.16 -0.02
C PHE A 31 -14.14 -6.77 -0.63
N GLN A 32 -14.47 -5.76 0.17
CA GLN A 32 -14.58 -4.36 -0.27
C GLN A 32 -13.24 -3.75 -0.71
N ASP A 33 -12.12 -4.36 -0.34
CA ASP A 33 -10.77 -3.88 -0.68
C ASP A 33 -10.15 -4.63 -1.87
N VAL A 34 -10.93 -5.50 -2.53
CA VAL A 34 -10.52 -6.27 -3.70
C VAL A 34 -10.47 -5.37 -4.94
N GLY A 35 -9.40 -5.49 -5.72
CA GLY A 35 -9.26 -4.85 -7.03
C GLY A 35 -9.63 -5.81 -8.18
N GLU A 36 -9.57 -5.28 -9.41
CA GLU A 36 -9.96 -6.01 -10.62
C GLU A 36 -9.21 -7.34 -10.80
N ILE A 37 -7.92 -7.37 -10.50
CA ILE A 37 -7.07 -8.56 -10.68
C ILE A 37 -7.40 -9.64 -9.65
N GLU A 38 -7.60 -9.25 -8.39
CA GLU A 38 -8.03 -10.15 -7.32
C GLU A 38 -9.43 -10.70 -7.59
N TYR A 39 -10.35 -9.84 -8.04
CA TYR A 39 -11.69 -10.24 -8.42
C TYR A 39 -11.69 -11.25 -9.57
N HIS A 40 -10.93 -10.97 -10.63
CA HIS A 40 -10.77 -11.89 -11.76
C HIS A 40 -10.20 -13.25 -11.32
N LEU A 41 -9.22 -13.24 -10.39
CA LEU A 41 -8.69 -14.49 -9.83
C LEU A 41 -9.78 -15.31 -9.11
N VAL A 42 -10.65 -14.66 -8.34
CA VAL A 42 -11.77 -15.33 -7.67
C VAL A 42 -12.72 -15.92 -8.70
N GLN A 43 -13.07 -15.18 -9.76
CA GLN A 43 -13.93 -15.67 -10.84
C GLN A 43 -13.33 -16.90 -11.54
N LEU A 44 -12.04 -16.86 -11.89
CA LEU A 44 -11.34 -17.98 -12.54
C LEU A 44 -11.40 -19.25 -11.69
N LEU A 45 -11.23 -19.15 -10.39
CA LEU A 45 -11.15 -20.30 -9.49
C LEU A 45 -12.52 -20.81 -9.03
N SER A 46 -13.58 -20.04 -9.19
CA SER A 46 -14.90 -20.30 -8.59
C SER A 46 -15.76 -21.33 -9.29
N LYS A 47 -15.37 -21.82 -10.48
CA LYS A 47 -16.20 -22.65 -11.36
C LYS A 47 -16.88 -23.84 -10.66
N TYR A 48 -16.20 -24.51 -9.75
CA TYR A 48 -16.69 -25.67 -9.02
C TYR A 48 -16.77 -25.43 -7.50
N ALA A 49 -16.35 -24.27 -7.04
CA ALA A 49 -16.28 -23.94 -5.63
C ALA A 49 -17.51 -23.17 -5.14
N ILE A 50 -17.86 -23.37 -3.88
CA ILE A 50 -18.77 -22.48 -3.18
C ILE A 50 -17.97 -21.27 -2.71
N VAL A 51 -18.35 -20.09 -3.20
CA VAL A 51 -17.68 -18.82 -2.85
C VAL A 51 -18.42 -18.17 -1.69
N CYS A 52 -17.69 -17.81 -0.66
CA CYS A 52 -18.18 -17.02 0.47
C CYS A 52 -17.30 -15.78 0.60
N VAL A 53 -17.88 -14.61 0.48
CA VAL A 53 -17.18 -13.34 0.67
C VAL A 53 -17.68 -12.65 1.93
N VAL A 54 -16.76 -12.04 2.67
CA VAL A 54 -17.07 -11.24 3.85
C VAL A 54 -16.46 -9.86 3.65
N GLY A 55 -17.21 -8.82 3.96
CA GLY A 55 -16.71 -7.45 3.82
C GLY A 55 -17.74 -6.42 4.23
N ASP A 56 -17.31 -5.18 4.31
CA ASP A 56 -18.13 -4.04 4.64
C ASP A 56 -17.93 -2.93 3.60
N PRO A 57 -18.89 -2.70 2.68
CA PRO A 57 -18.80 -1.64 1.68
C PRO A 57 -18.52 -0.26 2.27
N ASP A 58 -19.00 -0.02 3.50
CA ASP A 58 -18.80 1.25 4.20
C ASP A 58 -17.34 1.46 4.67
N GLN A 59 -16.49 0.42 4.62
CA GLN A 59 -15.09 0.45 5.04
C GLN A 59 -14.10 0.46 3.87
N THR A 60 -14.56 0.67 2.64
CA THR A 60 -13.67 0.77 1.46
C THR A 60 -12.77 2.00 1.56
N ILE A 61 -11.49 1.79 1.90
CA ILE A 61 -10.49 2.86 2.06
C ILE A 61 -9.28 2.69 1.11
N TYR A 62 -9.26 1.65 0.27
CA TYR A 62 -8.15 1.33 -0.63
C TYR A 62 -8.44 1.59 -2.12
N SER A 63 -9.40 2.46 -2.45
CA SER A 63 -9.69 2.85 -3.84
C SER A 63 -8.45 3.40 -4.58
N PHE A 64 -7.56 4.12 -3.87
CA PHE A 64 -6.28 4.59 -4.43
C PHE A 64 -5.27 3.47 -4.77
N ARG A 65 -5.55 2.22 -4.37
CA ARG A 65 -4.79 1.02 -4.73
C ARG A 65 -5.50 0.16 -5.77
N GLY A 66 -6.65 0.61 -6.28
CA GLY A 66 -7.44 -0.11 -7.27
C GLY A 66 -8.57 -0.96 -6.69
N ALA A 67 -8.89 -0.84 -5.40
CA ALA A 67 -10.08 -1.45 -4.83
C ALA A 67 -11.35 -0.81 -5.41
N ASP A 68 -12.33 -1.64 -5.76
CA ASP A 68 -13.62 -1.20 -6.29
C ASP A 68 -14.76 -1.80 -5.46
N VAL A 69 -15.49 -0.93 -4.79
CA VAL A 69 -16.64 -1.30 -3.95
C VAL A 69 -17.76 -1.98 -4.73
N HIS A 70 -17.84 -1.79 -6.06
CA HIS A 70 -18.86 -2.43 -6.89
C HIS A 70 -18.75 -3.96 -6.89
N PHE A 71 -17.55 -4.51 -6.70
CA PHE A 71 -17.38 -5.97 -6.63
C PHE A 71 -18.14 -6.60 -5.46
N ILE A 72 -18.22 -5.94 -4.31
CA ILE A 72 -19.05 -6.44 -3.19
C ILE A 72 -20.51 -6.04 -3.33
N LEU A 73 -20.82 -4.84 -3.84
CA LEU A 73 -22.20 -4.39 -4.03
C LEU A 73 -22.95 -5.17 -5.10
N ASP A 74 -22.25 -5.57 -6.15
CA ASP A 74 -22.79 -6.30 -7.31
C ASP A 74 -22.49 -7.80 -7.28
N PHE A 75 -22.00 -8.33 -6.17
CA PHE A 75 -21.63 -9.74 -6.01
C PHE A 75 -22.75 -10.71 -6.42
N ASP A 76 -24.00 -10.35 -6.18
CA ASP A 76 -25.19 -11.12 -6.53
C ASP A 76 -25.46 -11.20 -8.05
N LYS A 77 -24.83 -10.35 -8.85
CA LYS A 77 -24.95 -10.39 -10.32
C LYS A 77 -24.07 -11.47 -10.92
N ASP A 78 -22.87 -11.64 -10.38
CA ASP A 78 -21.84 -12.50 -10.95
C ASP A 78 -21.83 -13.92 -10.34
N PHE A 79 -22.20 -14.04 -9.06
CA PHE A 79 -22.18 -15.31 -8.33
C PHE A 79 -23.60 -15.76 -7.98
N LYS A 80 -24.19 -16.63 -8.82
CA LYS A 80 -25.55 -17.17 -8.64
C LYS A 80 -25.54 -18.68 -8.55
N PRO A 81 -26.39 -19.30 -7.70
CA PRO A 81 -27.25 -18.65 -6.68
C PRO A 81 -26.41 -18.12 -5.50
N ASN A 82 -26.89 -17.05 -4.85
CA ASN A 82 -26.24 -16.52 -3.64
C ASN A 82 -27.25 -16.24 -2.53
N LYS A 83 -26.71 -15.96 -1.33
CA LYS A 83 -27.48 -15.53 -0.16
C LYS A 83 -26.68 -14.48 0.59
N THR A 84 -27.19 -13.27 0.67
CA THR A 84 -26.62 -12.20 1.46
C THR A 84 -27.12 -12.26 2.90
N ILE A 85 -26.20 -12.18 3.85
CA ILE A 85 -26.48 -12.11 5.28
C ILE A 85 -25.85 -10.82 5.83
N ILE A 86 -26.68 -9.95 6.40
CA ILE A 86 -26.20 -8.70 7.01
C ILE A 86 -25.93 -8.95 8.49
N LEU A 87 -24.69 -8.66 8.90
CA LEU A 87 -24.26 -8.72 10.30
C LEU A 87 -24.29 -7.29 10.89
N ASP A 88 -25.39 -6.92 11.49
CA ASP A 88 -25.66 -5.56 11.99
C ASP A 88 -25.41 -5.41 13.50
N GLN A 89 -25.28 -6.50 14.25
CA GLN A 89 -24.90 -6.45 15.66
C GLN A 89 -23.41 -6.23 15.83
N ASN A 90 -23.05 -5.10 16.43
CA ASN A 90 -21.67 -4.76 16.78
C ASN A 90 -21.36 -5.19 18.23
N TYR A 91 -20.20 -5.85 18.40
CA TYR A 91 -19.72 -6.33 19.69
C TYR A 91 -18.52 -5.56 20.22
N ARG A 92 -17.97 -4.64 19.43
CA ARG A 92 -16.75 -3.88 19.72
C ARG A 92 -17.05 -2.57 20.45
N SER A 93 -18.03 -1.83 19.96
CA SER A 93 -18.24 -0.42 20.30
C SER A 93 -19.49 -0.20 21.12
N THR A 94 -19.44 0.83 21.97
CA THR A 94 -20.60 1.30 22.73
C THR A 94 -21.62 2.02 21.83
N GLY A 95 -22.83 2.22 22.35
CA GLY A 95 -23.94 2.86 21.62
C GLY A 95 -23.62 4.28 21.16
N ASN A 96 -22.88 5.06 21.95
CA ASN A 96 -22.51 6.44 21.60
C ASN A 96 -21.59 6.48 20.37
N ILE A 97 -20.62 5.56 20.29
CA ILE A 97 -19.73 5.42 19.12
C ILE A 97 -20.55 5.05 17.88
N LEU A 98 -21.42 4.04 17.99
CA LEU A 98 -22.25 3.60 16.87
C LEU A 98 -23.23 4.68 16.39
N LYS A 99 -23.77 5.47 17.28
CA LYS A 99 -24.64 6.60 16.94
C LYS A 99 -23.92 7.61 16.03
N VAL A 100 -22.68 7.96 16.38
CA VAL A 100 -21.87 8.89 15.58
C VAL A 100 -21.50 8.27 14.24
N SER A 101 -21.01 7.04 14.23
CA SER A 101 -20.59 6.35 13.00
C SER A 101 -21.77 6.11 12.05
N ASN A 102 -22.91 5.65 12.53
CA ASN A 102 -24.13 5.50 11.72
C ASN A 102 -24.60 6.82 11.11
N ASN A 103 -24.53 7.92 11.87
CA ASN A 103 -24.91 9.24 11.35
C ASN A 103 -23.94 9.75 10.27
N LEU A 104 -22.64 9.49 10.42
CA LEU A 104 -21.64 9.84 9.43
C LEU A 104 -21.83 9.02 8.14
N ILE A 105 -21.91 7.70 8.27
CA ILE A 105 -21.92 6.81 7.12
C ILE A 105 -23.19 6.89 6.27
N ARG A 106 -24.30 7.33 6.84
CA ARG A 106 -25.56 7.62 6.09
C ARG A 106 -25.38 8.66 4.98
N LYS A 107 -24.28 9.43 4.99
CA LYS A 107 -23.95 10.38 3.93
C LYS A 107 -23.41 9.74 2.66
N ASN A 108 -22.95 8.49 2.73
CA ASN A 108 -22.51 7.75 1.56
C ASN A 108 -23.72 7.29 0.74
N SER A 109 -23.63 7.45 -0.58
CA SER A 109 -24.67 7.01 -1.53
C SER A 109 -24.47 5.57 -2.02
N GLN A 110 -23.23 5.10 -2.09
CA GLN A 110 -22.87 3.76 -2.54
C GLN A 110 -22.70 2.82 -1.35
N ARG A 111 -23.81 2.22 -0.90
CA ARG A 111 -23.79 1.35 0.28
C ARG A 111 -24.95 0.35 0.30
N LEU A 112 -24.77 -0.75 1.03
CA LEU A 112 -25.88 -1.57 1.49
C LEU A 112 -26.49 -0.93 2.74
N GLU A 113 -27.81 -0.75 2.73
CA GLU A 113 -28.49 -0.16 3.89
C GLU A 113 -28.37 -1.09 5.09
N LYS A 114 -27.67 -0.61 6.12
CA LYS A 114 -27.58 -1.27 7.42
C LYS A 114 -27.45 -0.23 8.51
N ASN A 115 -27.86 -0.57 9.72
CA ASN A 115 -27.72 0.26 10.88
C ASN A 115 -27.12 -0.56 12.01
N LEU A 116 -25.86 -0.33 12.33
CA LEU A 116 -25.18 -1.07 13.36
C LEU A 116 -25.77 -0.76 14.74
N TYR A 117 -26.07 -1.81 15.50
CA TYR A 117 -26.52 -1.69 16.89
C TYR A 117 -25.66 -2.52 17.83
N THR A 118 -25.69 -2.21 19.11
CA THR A 118 -24.99 -2.96 20.15
C THR A 118 -25.89 -3.19 21.36
N LYS A 119 -25.61 -4.28 22.08
CA LYS A 119 -26.20 -4.54 23.38
C LYS A 119 -25.41 -3.91 24.53
N GLN A 120 -24.25 -3.34 24.23
CA GLN A 120 -23.46 -2.60 25.23
C GLN A 120 -24.12 -1.26 25.50
N THR A 121 -24.69 -1.09 26.67
CA THR A 121 -25.30 0.18 27.10
C THR A 121 -24.26 1.07 27.73
N GLY A 122 -24.46 2.39 27.60
CA GLY A 122 -23.54 3.39 28.15
C GLY A 122 -22.35 3.67 27.21
N GLY A 123 -21.23 4.06 27.81
CA GLY A 123 -20.01 4.51 27.16
C GLY A 123 -19.87 6.02 27.17
N GLU A 124 -18.64 6.47 27.09
CA GLU A 124 -18.29 7.88 27.03
C GLU A 124 -18.81 8.52 25.75
N ASP A 125 -19.06 9.82 25.80
CA ASP A 125 -19.41 10.60 24.62
C ASP A 125 -18.21 10.75 23.68
N VAL A 126 -18.51 10.79 22.38
CA VAL A 126 -17.50 11.08 21.36
C VAL A 126 -17.15 12.56 21.41
N ILE A 127 -15.90 12.87 21.71
CA ILE A 127 -15.42 14.24 21.84
C ILE A 127 -14.89 14.71 20.49
N HIS A 128 -15.34 15.88 20.03
CA HIS A 128 -14.79 16.59 18.89
C HIS A 128 -13.99 17.80 19.39
N HIS A 129 -12.69 17.84 19.07
CA HIS A 129 -11.81 18.96 19.40
C HIS A 129 -11.24 19.58 18.14
N VAL A 130 -11.18 20.90 18.08
CA VAL A 130 -10.57 21.66 16.98
C VAL A 130 -9.41 22.47 17.53
N ALA A 131 -8.20 22.09 17.15
CA ALA A 131 -6.98 22.78 17.51
C ALA A 131 -6.62 23.87 16.48
N LYS A 132 -5.88 24.88 16.89
CA LYS A 132 -5.38 25.96 16.02
C LYS A 132 -4.07 25.60 15.32
N SER A 133 -3.37 24.58 15.80
CA SER A 133 -2.10 24.12 15.26
C SER A 133 -1.90 22.63 15.54
N GLU A 134 -1.01 21.99 14.77
CA GLU A 134 -0.59 20.59 14.97
C GLU A 134 -0.02 20.37 16.39
N GLU A 135 0.69 21.36 16.93
CA GLU A 135 1.25 21.25 18.28
C GLU A 135 0.19 21.33 19.37
N GLU A 136 -0.82 22.19 19.21
CA GLU A 136 -1.97 22.28 20.11
C GLU A 136 -2.77 20.96 20.09
N GLU A 137 -3.01 20.40 18.89
CA GLU A 137 -3.67 19.10 18.72
C GLU A 137 -2.91 17.98 19.45
N ALA A 138 -1.59 17.87 19.23
CA ALA A 138 -0.77 16.86 19.85
C ALA A 138 -0.72 17.00 21.38
N ASN A 139 -0.64 18.23 21.90
CA ASN A 139 -0.68 18.49 23.34
C ASN A 139 -2.04 18.13 23.96
N TRP A 140 -3.15 18.45 23.26
CA TRP A 140 -4.47 18.06 23.71
C TRP A 140 -4.64 16.53 23.75
N ILE A 141 -4.20 15.82 22.70
CA ILE A 141 -4.22 14.35 22.65
C ILE A 141 -3.44 13.77 23.83
N ALA A 142 -2.20 14.23 24.03
CA ALA A 142 -1.36 13.71 25.11
C ALA A 142 -1.96 13.99 26.49
N SER A 143 -2.56 15.17 26.73
CA SER A 143 -3.24 15.48 27.98
C SER A 143 -4.46 14.61 28.20
N LYS A 144 -5.25 14.32 27.14
CA LYS A 144 -6.38 13.39 27.23
C LYS A 144 -5.96 11.96 27.56
N ILE A 145 -4.83 11.52 27.00
CA ILE A 145 -4.25 10.21 27.34
C ILE A 145 -3.88 10.14 28.83
N GLU A 146 -3.18 11.18 29.33
CA GLU A 146 -2.85 11.27 30.77
C GLU A 146 -4.09 11.26 31.66
N ASP A 147 -5.12 12.05 31.30
CA ASP A 147 -6.40 12.10 32.02
C ASP A 147 -7.07 10.72 32.09
N ILE A 148 -7.14 10.00 30.96
CA ILE A 148 -7.78 8.69 30.87
C ILE A 148 -7.03 7.68 31.75
N VAL A 149 -5.71 7.60 31.62
CA VAL A 149 -4.89 6.63 32.37
C VAL A 149 -4.88 6.93 33.86
N SER A 150 -4.95 8.22 34.26
CA SER A 150 -4.96 8.62 35.66
C SER A 150 -6.31 8.43 36.34
N ASN A 151 -7.41 8.58 35.59
CA ASN A 151 -8.75 8.65 36.18
C ASN A 151 -9.61 7.39 35.95
N GLN A 152 -9.18 6.49 35.04
CA GLN A 152 -9.91 5.25 34.76
C GLN A 152 -9.13 4.03 35.27
N GLU A 153 -9.67 3.36 36.28
CA GLU A 153 -9.06 2.17 36.84
C GLU A 153 -8.95 1.04 35.81
N GLY A 154 -7.77 0.44 35.72
CA GLY A 154 -7.50 -0.66 34.81
C GLY A 154 -7.11 -0.27 33.37
N VAL A 155 -7.19 1.01 33.02
CA VAL A 155 -6.77 1.50 31.69
C VAL A 155 -5.29 1.85 31.70
N ASN A 156 -4.55 1.38 30.69
CA ASN A 156 -3.13 1.64 30.52
C ASN A 156 -2.86 2.30 29.18
N TYR A 157 -1.68 2.88 28.99
CA TYR A 157 -1.25 3.47 27.70
C TYR A 157 -1.39 2.51 26.52
N ARG A 158 -1.17 1.21 26.71
CA ARG A 158 -1.31 0.17 25.69
C ARG A 158 -2.75 -0.04 25.19
N ASP A 159 -3.73 0.43 25.93
CA ASP A 159 -5.16 0.28 25.62
C ASP A 159 -5.67 1.48 24.78
N ILE A 160 -4.80 2.46 24.51
CA ILE A 160 -5.11 3.68 23.77
C ILE A 160 -4.40 3.66 22.42
N ALA A 161 -5.12 4.00 21.36
CA ALA A 161 -4.57 4.12 20.00
C ALA A 161 -4.82 5.50 19.42
N ILE A 162 -3.80 6.05 18.75
CA ILE A 162 -3.90 7.29 17.99
C ILE A 162 -3.88 6.91 16.49
N LEU A 163 -4.95 7.25 15.77
CA LEU A 163 -5.06 6.99 14.34
C LEU A 163 -4.89 8.29 13.55
N TYR A 164 -4.11 8.25 12.49
CA TYR A 164 -3.88 9.40 11.62
C TYR A 164 -3.91 8.98 10.14
N ARG A 165 -4.25 9.93 9.26
CA ARG A 165 -4.42 9.67 7.82
C ARG A 165 -3.10 9.50 7.08
N ALA A 166 -2.06 10.20 7.48
CA ALA A 166 -0.77 10.22 6.78
C ALA A 166 0.40 10.11 7.77
N ASN A 167 1.43 9.36 7.40
CA ASN A 167 2.56 9.04 8.28
C ASN A 167 3.32 10.27 8.80
N TYR A 168 3.35 11.37 8.04
CA TYR A 168 4.07 12.58 8.48
C TYR A 168 3.43 13.23 9.72
N LEU A 169 2.12 13.01 9.92
CA LEU A 169 1.39 13.56 11.08
C LEU A 169 1.87 12.98 12.42
N SER A 170 2.46 11.77 12.41
CA SER A 170 2.97 11.16 13.64
C SER A 170 4.08 11.96 14.29
N ARG A 171 4.88 12.70 13.51
CA ARG A 171 6.08 13.37 14.01
C ARG A 171 5.80 14.34 15.16
N THR A 172 4.82 15.21 15.01
CA THR A 172 4.45 16.20 16.04
C THR A 172 3.88 15.51 17.28
N ILE A 173 3.05 14.47 17.07
CA ILE A 173 2.49 13.65 18.16
C ILE A 173 3.62 12.95 18.94
N GLU A 174 4.54 12.30 18.24
CA GLU A 174 5.69 11.61 18.86
C GLU A 174 6.54 12.58 19.70
N GLN A 175 6.83 13.77 19.18
CA GLN A 175 7.62 14.79 19.91
C GLN A 175 6.93 15.20 21.23
N VAL A 176 5.61 15.33 21.22
CA VAL A 176 4.85 15.70 22.43
C VAL A 176 4.80 14.53 23.42
N LEU A 177 4.59 13.29 22.95
CA LEU A 177 4.58 12.10 23.82
C LEU A 177 5.93 11.90 24.49
N ILE A 178 7.06 12.09 23.76
CA ILE A 178 8.41 12.03 24.31
C ILE A 178 8.61 13.10 25.38
N ARG A 179 8.22 14.36 25.09
CA ARG A 179 8.34 15.46 26.09
C ARG A 179 7.58 15.19 27.37
N LYS A 180 6.46 14.50 27.29
CA LYS A 180 5.60 14.15 28.42
C LYS A 180 5.98 12.81 29.08
N GLY A 181 6.98 12.10 28.56
CA GLY A 181 7.40 10.80 29.08
C GLY A 181 6.35 9.68 28.89
N ILE A 182 5.50 9.81 27.88
CA ILE A 182 4.49 8.81 27.54
C ILE A 182 5.10 7.79 26.57
N ASP A 183 5.20 6.53 27.02
CA ASP A 183 5.67 5.45 26.17
C ASP A 183 4.68 5.14 25.05
N TYR A 184 5.19 5.00 23.83
CA TYR A 184 4.38 4.70 22.65
C TYR A 184 5.04 3.70 21.70
N ARG A 185 4.25 3.11 20.81
CA ARG A 185 4.73 2.27 19.71
C ARG A 185 4.01 2.62 18.42
N ILE A 186 4.76 2.80 17.33
CA ILE A 186 4.18 3.01 15.99
C ILE A 186 3.92 1.66 15.35
N PHE A 187 2.66 1.43 14.95
CA PHE A 187 2.24 0.29 14.16
C PHE A 187 2.01 0.73 12.71
N GLY A 188 2.41 -0.09 11.74
CA GLY A 188 2.22 0.21 10.31
C GLY A 188 3.09 1.35 9.78
N GLY A 189 3.95 1.94 10.60
CA GLY A 189 5.05 2.76 10.13
C GLY A 189 5.85 1.94 9.13
N LEU A 190 6.16 2.50 7.95
CA LEU A 190 6.98 1.83 6.97
C LEU A 190 8.24 1.35 7.70
N LYS A 191 8.39 0.02 7.83
CA LYS A 191 9.64 -0.58 8.29
C LYS A 191 10.74 0.11 7.49
N PHE A 192 11.87 0.41 8.11
CA PHE A 192 12.98 1.16 7.49
C PHE A 192 13.19 0.78 6.02
N PHE A 193 13.26 -0.52 5.72
CA PHE A 193 13.41 -1.04 4.36
C PHE A 193 12.20 -0.83 3.43
N ASN A 194 11.07 -0.36 3.95
CA ASN A 194 9.88 -0.06 3.14
C ASN A 194 9.74 1.42 2.80
N ARG A 195 10.55 2.29 3.39
CA ARG A 195 10.60 3.71 3.04
C ARG A 195 11.01 3.88 1.59
N LYS A 196 10.42 4.87 0.92
CA LYS A 196 10.66 5.11 -0.51
C LYS A 196 12.15 5.32 -0.78
N GLU A 197 12.76 6.22 -0.04
CA GLU A 197 14.19 6.57 -0.13
C GLU A 197 15.10 5.37 0.11
N VAL A 198 14.76 4.50 1.05
CA VAL A 198 15.54 3.28 1.32
C VAL A 198 15.38 2.26 0.18
N LYS A 199 14.17 2.12 -0.36
CA LYS A 199 13.94 1.27 -1.54
C LYS A 199 14.67 1.81 -2.78
N ASP A 200 14.70 3.12 -2.97
CA ASP A 200 15.43 3.75 -4.07
C ASP A 200 16.92 3.48 -3.92
N ALA A 201 17.50 3.71 -2.73
CA ALA A 201 18.89 3.43 -2.40
C ALA A 201 19.27 1.94 -2.60
N LEU A 202 18.44 1.02 -2.11
CA LEU A 202 18.64 -0.42 -2.34
C LEU A 202 18.54 -0.81 -3.81
N SER A 203 17.69 -0.13 -4.60
CA SER A 203 17.60 -0.38 -6.04
C SER A 203 18.85 0.06 -6.77
N TYR A 204 19.52 1.13 -6.34
CA TYR A 204 20.84 1.49 -6.85
C TYR A 204 21.87 0.37 -6.59
N LEU A 205 21.93 -0.17 -5.39
CA LEU A 205 22.82 -1.30 -5.08
C LEU A 205 22.49 -2.54 -5.91
N ARG A 206 21.22 -2.89 -6.07
CA ARG A 206 20.78 -4.03 -6.90
C ARG A 206 21.17 -3.85 -8.36
N LEU A 207 21.06 -2.63 -8.88
CA LEU A 207 21.47 -2.35 -10.25
C LEU A 207 22.99 -2.48 -10.41
N VAL A 208 23.77 -1.99 -9.46
CA VAL A 208 25.23 -2.13 -9.45
C VAL A 208 25.64 -3.61 -9.39
N CYS A 209 25.00 -4.42 -8.54
CA CYS A 209 25.38 -5.81 -8.33
C CYS A 209 24.86 -6.75 -9.43
N ASN A 210 23.58 -6.65 -9.78
CA ASN A 210 22.88 -7.68 -10.55
C ASN A 210 22.21 -7.17 -11.83
N GLN A 211 22.22 -5.87 -12.11
CA GLN A 211 21.53 -5.24 -13.24
C GLN A 211 20.03 -5.60 -13.32
N GLU A 212 19.37 -5.70 -12.16
CA GLU A 212 17.96 -6.07 -12.06
C GLU A 212 17.07 -5.04 -12.76
N ASP A 213 16.22 -5.47 -13.69
CA ASP A 213 15.30 -4.61 -14.46
C ASP A 213 14.31 -3.86 -13.56
N LEU A 214 13.77 -4.51 -12.53
CA LEU A 214 12.87 -3.86 -11.57
C LEU A 214 13.57 -2.74 -10.77
N ALA A 215 14.86 -2.94 -10.47
CA ALA A 215 15.67 -1.93 -9.81
C ALA A 215 15.96 -0.76 -10.77
N PHE A 216 16.28 -1.04 -12.03
CA PHE A 216 16.47 -0.06 -13.06
C PHE A 216 15.22 0.82 -13.28
N GLU A 217 14.05 0.21 -13.51
CA GLU A 217 12.78 0.92 -13.71
C GLU A 217 12.48 1.87 -12.56
N ARG A 218 12.79 1.45 -11.33
CA ARG A 218 12.54 2.24 -10.14
C ARG A 218 13.39 3.51 -10.07
N ILE A 219 14.67 3.43 -10.46
CA ILE A 219 15.66 4.49 -10.20
C ILE A 219 16.09 5.28 -11.42
N ILE A 220 15.80 4.83 -12.64
CA ILE A 220 16.24 5.52 -13.86
C ILE A 220 15.80 6.98 -13.91
N ASN A 221 14.69 7.32 -13.30
CA ASN A 221 14.17 8.69 -13.19
C ASN A 221 14.06 9.19 -11.74
N THR A 222 14.86 8.65 -10.84
CA THR A 222 14.97 9.07 -9.43
C THR A 222 16.45 9.28 -9.07
N PRO A 223 16.94 10.54 -8.97
CA PRO A 223 16.25 11.81 -9.26
C PRO A 223 15.79 11.99 -10.72
N ALA A 224 14.99 13.02 -10.99
CA ALA A 224 14.37 13.23 -12.29
C ALA A 224 15.39 13.48 -13.42
N ARG A 225 15.47 12.55 -14.39
CA ARG A 225 16.39 12.60 -15.54
C ARG A 225 15.67 12.80 -16.87
N GLY A 226 14.37 13.14 -16.82
CA GLY A 226 13.56 13.33 -18.03
C GLY A 226 13.19 12.02 -18.75
N ILE A 227 13.24 10.89 -18.03
CA ILE A 227 12.82 9.60 -18.55
C ILE A 227 11.35 9.40 -18.20
N GLY A 228 10.49 9.73 -19.16
CA GLY A 228 9.05 9.52 -19.01
C GLY A 228 8.62 8.11 -19.43
N LYS A 229 7.33 7.82 -19.26
CA LYS A 229 6.74 6.51 -19.58
C LYS A 229 7.05 6.03 -21.01
N LYS A 230 6.90 6.90 -22.00
CA LYS A 230 7.19 6.56 -23.41
C LYS A 230 8.66 6.22 -23.66
N THR A 231 9.58 6.87 -22.96
CA THR A 231 11.00 6.57 -23.08
C THR A 231 11.31 5.23 -22.43
N LEU A 232 10.72 4.95 -21.28
CA LEU A 232 10.89 3.65 -20.60
C LEU A 232 10.32 2.51 -21.45
N GLU A 233 9.14 2.67 -22.05
CA GLU A 233 8.55 1.73 -23.00
C GLU A 233 9.48 1.47 -24.22
N ASN A 234 10.15 2.50 -24.72
CA ASN A 234 11.12 2.33 -25.80
C ASN A 234 12.36 1.54 -25.35
N ILE A 235 12.89 1.80 -24.13
CA ILE A 235 13.97 1.01 -23.56
C ILE A 235 13.55 -0.47 -23.41
N GLN A 236 12.35 -0.74 -22.93
CA GLN A 236 11.79 -2.08 -22.78
C GLN A 236 11.67 -2.81 -24.13
N LEU A 237 11.25 -2.11 -25.19
CA LEU A 237 11.18 -2.68 -26.54
C LEU A 237 12.57 -3.04 -27.08
N VAL A 238 13.58 -2.19 -26.90
CA VAL A 238 14.96 -2.46 -27.30
C VAL A 238 15.49 -3.67 -26.50
N ALA A 239 15.30 -3.70 -25.20
CA ALA A 239 15.71 -4.81 -24.37
C ALA A 239 15.09 -6.15 -24.80
N LEU A 240 13.80 -6.13 -25.14
CA LEU A 240 13.08 -7.31 -25.64
C LEU A 240 13.62 -7.79 -26.99
N ASN A 241 13.86 -6.86 -27.92
CA ASN A 241 14.37 -7.20 -29.25
C ASN A 241 15.75 -7.87 -29.22
N TYR A 242 16.61 -7.42 -28.31
CA TYR A 242 17.98 -7.94 -28.19
C TYR A 242 18.11 -9.01 -27.10
N GLN A 243 17.04 -9.30 -26.34
CA GLN A 243 17.03 -10.27 -25.21
C GLN A 243 18.10 -9.95 -24.15
N ILE A 244 18.21 -8.67 -23.80
CA ILE A 244 19.16 -8.13 -22.82
C ILE A 244 18.41 -7.39 -21.69
N SER A 245 19.13 -7.03 -20.62
CA SER A 245 18.56 -6.24 -19.55
C SER A 245 18.22 -4.80 -19.99
N LEU A 246 17.34 -4.12 -19.25
CA LEU A 246 17.00 -2.70 -19.51
C LEU A 246 18.24 -1.80 -19.40
N TYR A 247 19.15 -2.12 -18.48
CA TYR A 247 20.40 -1.38 -18.32
C TYR A 247 21.33 -1.57 -19.51
N GLU A 248 21.47 -2.79 -20.01
CA GLU A 248 22.25 -3.07 -21.22
C GLU A 248 21.62 -2.43 -22.46
N ALA A 249 20.30 -2.43 -22.60
CA ALA A 249 19.61 -1.73 -23.68
C ALA A 249 19.96 -0.25 -23.67
N LEU A 250 19.94 0.39 -22.50
CA LEU A 250 20.29 1.80 -22.35
C LEU A 250 21.77 2.08 -22.67
N THR A 251 22.68 1.17 -22.30
CA THR A 251 24.13 1.39 -22.45
C THR A 251 24.67 1.00 -23.83
N LEU A 252 24.22 -0.12 -24.38
CA LEU A 252 24.74 -0.69 -25.63
C LEU A 252 23.98 -0.22 -26.86
N HIS A 253 22.68 0.10 -26.73
CA HIS A 253 21.80 0.48 -27.81
C HIS A 253 21.19 1.87 -27.63
N SER A 254 21.91 2.79 -26.99
CA SER A 254 21.46 4.15 -26.68
C SER A 254 21.04 4.94 -27.93
N GLU A 255 21.55 4.65 -29.09
CA GLU A 255 21.21 5.30 -30.38
C GLU A 255 19.78 5.00 -30.84
N GLU A 256 19.25 3.82 -30.46
CA GLU A 256 17.89 3.39 -30.79
C GLU A 256 16.85 3.98 -29.82
N ILE A 257 17.32 4.54 -28.69
CA ILE A 257 16.47 5.12 -27.65
C ILE A 257 16.32 6.61 -27.88
N ARG A 258 15.07 7.06 -28.08
CA ARG A 258 14.75 8.47 -28.30
C ARG A 258 14.87 9.27 -27.02
N LEU A 259 16.00 9.94 -26.83
CA LEU A 259 16.28 10.83 -25.70
C LEU A 259 16.42 12.27 -26.15
N SER A 260 15.91 13.23 -25.36
CA SER A 260 16.23 14.63 -25.52
C SER A 260 17.70 14.91 -25.20
N ASN A 261 18.27 15.99 -25.71
CA ASN A 261 19.66 16.35 -25.40
C ASN A 261 19.92 16.52 -23.89
N LYS A 262 18.94 17.03 -23.15
CA LYS A 262 19.02 17.13 -21.69
C LYS A 262 19.02 15.74 -21.05
N SER A 263 18.10 14.87 -21.43
CA SER A 263 18.03 13.51 -20.89
C SER A 263 19.26 12.68 -21.24
N LYS A 264 19.85 12.86 -22.43
CA LYS A 264 21.13 12.20 -22.81
C LYS A 264 22.26 12.51 -21.82
N LYS A 265 22.39 13.78 -21.41
CA LYS A 265 23.42 14.19 -20.46
C LYS A 265 23.18 13.55 -19.08
N GLU A 266 21.93 13.59 -18.58
CA GLU A 266 21.57 13.03 -17.28
C GLU A 266 21.71 11.49 -17.25
N VAL A 267 21.32 10.82 -18.32
CA VAL A 267 21.47 9.37 -18.47
C VAL A 267 22.94 8.98 -18.52
N ARG A 268 23.76 9.75 -19.24
CA ARG A 268 25.20 9.51 -19.28
C ARG A 268 25.83 9.60 -17.90
N GLY A 269 25.52 10.65 -17.12
CA GLY A 269 25.99 10.78 -15.73
C GLY A 269 25.55 9.62 -14.85
N PHE A 270 24.30 9.17 -14.99
CA PHE A 270 23.78 8.00 -14.30
C PHE A 270 24.57 6.73 -14.64
N VAL A 271 24.81 6.44 -15.93
CA VAL A 271 25.59 5.27 -16.37
C VAL A 271 27.03 5.35 -15.87
N GLU A 272 27.68 6.53 -15.97
CA GLU A 272 29.03 6.75 -15.46
C GLU A 272 29.12 6.48 -13.94
N ALA A 273 28.15 6.92 -13.16
CA ALA A 273 28.09 6.67 -11.71
C ALA A 273 27.91 5.16 -11.38
N ILE A 274 27.03 4.46 -12.08
CA ILE A 274 26.84 3.01 -11.92
C ILE A 274 28.11 2.25 -12.27
N GLU A 275 28.74 2.54 -13.42
CA GLU A 275 29.96 1.87 -13.85
C GLU A 275 31.17 2.18 -12.94
N LYS A 276 31.26 3.39 -12.39
CA LYS A 276 32.26 3.76 -11.39
C LYS A 276 32.09 2.93 -10.12
N ALA A 277 30.83 2.80 -9.63
CA ALA A 277 30.53 1.99 -8.45
C ALA A 277 30.86 0.51 -8.66
N ARG A 278 30.51 -0.07 -9.84
CA ARG A 278 30.80 -1.46 -10.20
C ARG A 278 32.31 -1.78 -10.22
N LYS A 279 33.12 -0.82 -10.62
CA LYS A 279 34.59 -0.97 -10.70
C LYS A 279 35.30 -0.59 -9.41
N SER A 280 34.55 -0.09 -8.41
CA SER A 280 35.12 0.36 -7.14
C SER A 280 35.72 -0.78 -6.35
N LYS A 281 36.86 -0.52 -5.72
CA LYS A 281 37.51 -1.41 -4.75
C LYS A 281 37.35 -0.93 -3.31
N LEU A 282 36.55 0.11 -3.10
CA LEU A 282 36.29 0.67 -1.78
C LEU A 282 35.40 -0.28 -0.96
N PRO A 283 35.44 -0.20 0.36
CA PRO A 283 34.47 -0.86 1.23
C PRO A 283 33.03 -0.49 0.81
N LEU A 284 32.09 -1.41 1.00
CA LEU A 284 30.71 -1.25 0.51
C LEU A 284 30.06 0.06 0.95
N HIS A 285 30.25 0.47 2.19
CA HIS A 285 29.64 1.69 2.72
C HIS A 285 30.22 2.96 2.06
N GLU A 286 31.54 3.03 1.83
CA GLU A 286 32.20 4.15 1.16
C GLU A 286 31.81 4.21 -0.34
N MET A 287 31.80 3.07 -1.00
CA MET A 287 31.34 2.96 -2.39
C MET A 287 29.89 3.42 -2.52
N PHE A 288 29.03 3.02 -1.60
CA PHE A 288 27.61 3.38 -1.62
C PHE A 288 27.40 4.87 -1.34
N GLU A 289 28.10 5.44 -0.37
CA GLU A 289 28.07 6.88 -0.09
C GLU A 289 28.48 7.69 -1.33
N GLN A 290 29.59 7.30 -1.96
CA GLN A 290 30.07 7.95 -3.18
C GLN A 290 29.04 7.80 -4.33
N LEU A 291 28.44 6.62 -4.49
CA LEU A 291 27.39 6.39 -5.48
C LEU A 291 26.20 7.33 -5.27
N MET A 292 25.73 7.49 -4.02
CA MET A 292 24.61 8.41 -3.71
C MET A 292 24.94 9.86 -4.01
N ILE A 293 26.19 10.28 -3.81
CA ILE A 293 26.65 11.62 -4.18
C ILE A 293 26.69 11.76 -5.71
N ASP A 294 27.25 10.78 -6.41
CA ASP A 294 27.43 10.83 -7.87
C ASP A 294 26.10 10.81 -8.65
N VAL A 295 25.05 10.21 -8.09
CA VAL A 295 23.73 10.13 -8.76
C VAL A 295 22.77 11.27 -8.41
N GLY A 296 23.09 12.09 -7.40
CA GLY A 296 22.35 13.30 -6.97
C GLY A 296 21.37 13.02 -5.86
#